data_4b0504a0b3ffede39f220a87ec42ae1c
#
_entry.id   4b0504a0b3ffede39f220a87ec42ae1c
#
_cell.length_a   1.000
_cell.length_b   1.000
_cell.length_c   1.000
_cell.angle_alpha   90.00
_cell.angle_beta   90.00
_cell.angle_gamma   90.00
#
_symmetry.space_group_name_H-M   'P 1'
#
loop_
_entity.id
_entity.type
_entity.pdbx_description
1 polymer ?
#
loop_
_entity_poly.entity_id
_entity_poly.type
_entity_poly.pdbx_seq_one_letter_code
_entity_poly.pdbx_strand_id
1 'polypeptide(L)'
;LNRLGYTIHLTIHPVIGISRDSDHRIRAISGHSEGAQPESFLSFRIDREHRRQQLELIESRIREALDAVAAANEDLDPMRDLALQLASSLETSPEGIGNELQNEIASLCNWIADNNFTFLGAIHYQGANEGGSPIKPDETSALGILKARYGHDVNARLQVLPEAIEKSFNAQDLLLITKSSKRSLVHRPAYMDVISIQHPVDSDNRQRHTLFVGLFSADAYNRSVTEIPVLRRKLAQVLERSGLPVRGHGIKVLQNLVERYPRDDLFQMTEEE
;
A
#
# COMPACT_ATOMS: atom_id res chain seq x y z
N LEU A 1 -20.81 -2.29 -7.19
CA LEU A 1 -22.26 -2.49 -7.33
C LEU A 1 -22.93 -2.51 -5.95
N ASN A 2 -22.53 -3.39 -5.03
CA ASN A 2 -23.12 -3.45 -3.67
C ASN A 2 -23.04 -2.10 -2.92
N ARG A 3 -21.96 -1.32 -3.09
CA ARG A 3 -21.84 0.02 -2.49
C ARG A 3 -22.85 1.05 -3.06
N LEU A 4 -23.38 0.79 -4.23
CA LEU A 4 -24.44 1.59 -4.84
C LEU A 4 -25.84 1.09 -4.46
N GLY A 5 -25.93 0.07 -3.60
CA GLY A 5 -27.18 -0.50 -3.11
C GLY A 5 -27.80 -1.56 -4.03
N TYR A 6 -27.08 -2.02 -5.06
CA TYR A 6 -27.61 -3.05 -5.97
C TYR A 6 -27.23 -4.44 -5.50
N THR A 7 -28.20 -5.35 -5.48
CA THR A 7 -28.00 -6.77 -5.25
C THR A 7 -27.41 -7.42 -6.51
N ILE A 8 -26.34 -8.19 -6.35
CA ILE A 8 -25.79 -8.99 -7.43
C ILE A 8 -26.41 -10.39 -7.36
N HIS A 9 -27.23 -10.73 -8.36
CA HIS A 9 -27.91 -12.04 -8.45
C HIS A 9 -27.05 -13.09 -9.14
N LEU A 10 -26.18 -12.68 -10.07
CA LEU A 10 -25.29 -13.57 -10.81
C LEU A 10 -24.02 -12.84 -11.21
N THR A 11 -22.91 -13.50 -11.05
CA THR A 11 -21.60 -13.08 -11.60
C THR A 11 -21.08 -14.17 -12.53
N ILE A 12 -20.73 -13.81 -13.74
CA ILE A 12 -20.03 -14.69 -14.70
C ILE A 12 -18.66 -14.03 -14.93
N HIS A 13 -17.59 -14.79 -14.68
CA HIS A 13 -16.21 -14.27 -14.74
C HIS A 13 -15.26 -15.30 -15.39
N PRO A 14 -15.40 -15.59 -16.69
CA PRO A 14 -14.44 -16.41 -17.39
C PRO A 14 -13.16 -15.60 -17.68
N VAL A 15 -12.04 -16.32 -17.69
CA VAL A 15 -10.78 -15.84 -18.27
C VAL A 15 -10.64 -16.53 -19.61
N ILE A 16 -10.51 -15.77 -20.70
CA ILE A 16 -10.42 -16.27 -22.07
C ILE A 16 -9.17 -15.71 -22.75
N GLY A 17 -8.58 -16.51 -23.64
CA GLY A 17 -7.45 -16.08 -24.44
C GLY A 17 -7.92 -15.17 -25.58
N ILE A 18 -7.35 -13.96 -25.67
CA ILE A 18 -7.68 -12.99 -26.72
C ILE A 18 -6.41 -12.59 -27.46
N SER A 19 -6.51 -12.59 -28.78
CA SER A 19 -5.50 -11.98 -29.67
C SER A 19 -6.03 -10.66 -30.18
N ARG A 20 -5.22 -9.60 -30.07
CA ARG A 20 -5.56 -8.26 -30.57
C ARG A 20 -4.61 -7.82 -31.68
N ASP A 21 -5.07 -6.94 -32.55
CA ASP A 21 -4.24 -6.27 -33.55
C ASP A 21 -3.54 -5.04 -32.96
N SER A 22 -2.77 -4.34 -33.79
CA SER A 22 -2.06 -3.10 -33.42
C SER A 22 -2.99 -1.96 -32.94
N ASP A 23 -4.28 -2.01 -33.35
CA ASP A 23 -5.30 -1.05 -32.95
C ASP A 23 -6.09 -1.51 -31.71
N HIS A 24 -5.59 -2.54 -30.99
CA HIS A 24 -6.22 -3.17 -29.82
C HIS A 24 -7.60 -3.81 -30.10
N ARG A 25 -7.97 -4.04 -31.36
CA ARG A 25 -9.22 -4.74 -31.72
C ARG A 25 -9.05 -6.23 -31.58
N ILE A 26 -10.12 -6.90 -31.14
CA ILE A 26 -10.13 -8.36 -31.00
C ILE A 26 -9.99 -9.00 -32.40
N ARG A 27 -8.93 -9.78 -32.60
CA ARG A 27 -8.70 -10.58 -33.81
C ARG A 27 -9.26 -11.99 -33.70
N ALA A 28 -9.02 -12.61 -32.56
CA ALA A 28 -9.47 -13.96 -32.28
C ALA A 28 -9.76 -14.15 -30.79
N ILE A 29 -10.73 -14.98 -30.53
CA ILE A 29 -11.05 -15.50 -29.19
C ILE A 29 -10.70 -16.99 -29.25
N SER A 30 -9.77 -17.40 -28.40
CA SER A 30 -9.35 -18.80 -28.33
C SER A 30 -9.38 -19.26 -26.88
N GLY A 31 -9.48 -20.56 -26.67
CA GLY A 31 -9.17 -21.16 -25.39
C GLY A 31 -7.71 -20.85 -24.98
N HIS A 32 -7.07 -21.70 -24.23
CA HIS A 32 -5.66 -21.59 -23.86
C HIS A 32 -4.75 -21.93 -25.07
N SER A 33 -4.70 -21.06 -26.08
CA SER A 33 -3.79 -21.23 -27.20
C SER A 33 -2.54 -20.36 -27.06
N GLU A 34 -1.39 -20.88 -27.52
CA GLU A 34 -0.12 -20.15 -27.52
C GLU A 34 -0.27 -18.78 -28.21
N GLY A 35 0.19 -17.73 -27.56
CA GLY A 35 0.20 -16.35 -28.07
C GLY A 35 -1.06 -15.52 -27.79
N ALA A 36 -2.10 -16.07 -27.16
CA ALA A 36 -3.26 -15.31 -26.72
C ALA A 36 -3.04 -14.75 -25.29
N GLN A 37 -3.36 -13.48 -25.10
CA GLN A 37 -3.33 -12.86 -23.77
C GLN A 37 -4.57 -13.27 -22.98
N PRO A 38 -4.44 -13.67 -21.69
CA PRO A 38 -5.58 -13.94 -20.84
C PRO A 38 -6.31 -12.64 -20.49
N GLU A 39 -7.59 -12.55 -20.86
CA GLU A 39 -8.46 -11.44 -20.49
C GLU A 39 -9.65 -11.92 -19.67
N SER A 40 -9.99 -11.15 -18.62
CA SER A 40 -11.16 -11.39 -17.78
C SER A 40 -12.40 -10.74 -18.34
N PHE A 41 -13.45 -11.56 -18.53
CA PHE A 41 -14.79 -11.06 -18.84
C PHE A 41 -15.66 -11.05 -17.59
N LEU A 42 -16.29 -9.91 -17.31
CA LEU A 42 -17.17 -9.75 -16.15
C LEU A 42 -18.59 -9.45 -16.62
N SER A 43 -19.53 -10.29 -16.24
CA SER A 43 -20.96 -10.05 -16.45
C SER A 43 -21.68 -10.13 -15.11
N PHE A 44 -22.48 -9.11 -14.80
CA PHE A 44 -23.27 -9.05 -13.58
C PHE A 44 -24.75 -8.94 -13.89
N ARG A 45 -25.56 -9.79 -13.26
CA ARG A 45 -27.01 -9.58 -13.18
C ARG A 45 -27.33 -8.91 -11.86
N ILE A 46 -27.90 -7.70 -11.92
CA ILE A 46 -28.26 -6.90 -10.76
C ILE A 46 -29.75 -6.61 -10.74
N ASP A 47 -30.23 -5.97 -9.66
CA ASP A 47 -31.59 -5.41 -9.61
C ASP A 47 -31.83 -4.49 -10.79
N ARG A 48 -33.07 -4.45 -11.27
CA ARG A 48 -33.43 -3.66 -12.43
C ARG A 48 -33.39 -2.17 -12.11
N GLU A 49 -32.63 -1.41 -12.87
CA GLU A 49 -32.57 0.04 -12.80
C GLU A 49 -33.14 0.66 -14.08
N HIS A 50 -33.97 1.68 -13.92
CA HIS A 50 -34.61 2.40 -15.04
C HIS A 50 -34.14 3.84 -15.18
N ARG A 51 -33.55 4.40 -14.12
CA ARG A 51 -33.13 5.78 -14.08
C ARG A 51 -31.80 5.94 -14.81
N ARG A 52 -31.82 6.70 -15.90
CA ARG A 52 -30.63 6.91 -16.75
C ARG A 52 -29.42 7.38 -15.95
N GLN A 53 -29.62 8.36 -15.04
CA GLN A 53 -28.53 8.87 -14.21
C GLN A 53 -27.88 7.80 -13.33
N GLN A 54 -28.66 6.83 -12.83
CA GLN A 54 -28.11 5.75 -12.04
C GLN A 54 -27.34 4.74 -12.90
N LEU A 55 -27.81 4.49 -14.13
CA LEU A 55 -27.06 3.64 -15.07
C LEU A 55 -25.72 4.26 -15.45
N GLU A 56 -25.69 5.57 -15.72
CA GLU A 56 -24.47 6.33 -15.99
C GLU A 56 -23.52 6.33 -14.77
N LEU A 57 -24.06 6.44 -13.55
CA LEU A 57 -23.26 6.32 -12.32
C LEU A 57 -22.66 4.91 -12.16
N ILE A 58 -23.45 3.86 -12.40
CA ILE A 58 -22.97 2.47 -12.35
C ILE A 58 -21.81 2.29 -13.33
N GLU A 59 -21.99 2.71 -14.58
CA GLU A 59 -20.96 2.60 -15.62
C GLU A 59 -19.68 3.33 -15.21
N SER A 60 -19.80 4.59 -14.75
CA SER A 60 -18.67 5.40 -14.30
C SER A 60 -17.91 4.73 -13.16
N ARG A 61 -18.62 4.18 -12.16
CA ARG A 61 -17.99 3.48 -11.02
C ARG A 61 -17.31 2.17 -11.38
N ILE A 62 -17.87 1.45 -12.36
CA ILE A 62 -17.21 0.24 -12.89
C ILE A 62 -15.93 0.63 -13.63
N ARG A 63 -15.98 1.63 -14.49
CA ARG A 63 -14.78 2.13 -15.20
C ARG A 63 -13.70 2.57 -14.22
N GLU A 64 -14.05 3.39 -13.24
CA GLU A 64 -13.13 3.85 -12.20
C GLU A 64 -12.44 2.67 -11.47
N ALA A 65 -13.19 1.63 -11.13
CA ALA A 65 -12.63 0.45 -10.48
C ALA A 65 -11.70 -0.34 -11.41
N LEU A 66 -12.07 -0.52 -12.69
CA LEU A 66 -11.23 -1.23 -13.67
C LEU A 66 -9.96 -0.45 -13.99
N ASP A 67 -10.06 0.87 -14.12
CA ASP A 67 -8.90 1.75 -14.33
C ASP A 67 -7.93 1.69 -13.14
N ALA A 68 -8.45 1.66 -11.91
CA ALA A 68 -7.62 1.49 -10.72
C ALA A 68 -6.91 0.13 -10.67
N VAL A 69 -7.59 -0.96 -11.07
CA VAL A 69 -6.98 -2.29 -11.18
C VAL A 69 -5.89 -2.31 -12.24
N ALA A 70 -6.16 -1.74 -13.41
CA ALA A 70 -5.20 -1.66 -14.50
C ALA A 70 -3.94 -0.88 -14.08
N ALA A 71 -4.14 0.26 -13.42
CA ALA A 71 -3.05 1.08 -12.91
C ALA A 71 -2.16 0.34 -11.91
N ALA A 72 -2.78 -0.33 -10.93
CA ALA A 72 -2.04 -1.06 -9.92
C ALA A 72 -1.25 -2.23 -10.52
N ASN A 73 -1.84 -2.94 -11.49
CA ASN A 73 -1.17 -4.07 -12.16
C ASN A 73 -0.04 -3.62 -13.10
N GLU A 74 -0.23 -2.52 -13.83
CA GLU A 74 0.78 -1.99 -14.76
C GLU A 74 2.11 -1.67 -14.06
N ASP A 75 2.02 -1.14 -12.83
CA ASP A 75 3.19 -0.70 -12.08
C ASP A 75 3.53 -1.63 -10.89
N LEU A 76 2.98 -2.84 -10.83
CA LEU A 76 3.22 -3.74 -9.71
C LEU A 76 4.71 -4.06 -9.52
N ASP A 77 5.38 -4.49 -10.58
CA ASP A 77 6.82 -4.79 -10.53
C ASP A 77 7.66 -3.55 -10.23
N PRO A 78 7.45 -2.38 -10.89
CA PRO A 78 8.11 -1.13 -10.49
C PRO A 78 7.94 -0.75 -9.02
N MET A 79 6.75 -0.93 -8.42
CA MET A 79 6.52 -0.64 -7.01
C MET A 79 7.25 -1.62 -6.08
N ARG A 80 7.30 -2.91 -6.44
CA ARG A 80 8.07 -3.92 -5.70
C ARG A 80 9.56 -3.64 -5.77
N ASP A 81 10.07 -3.35 -6.97
CA ASP A 81 11.48 -3.01 -7.19
C ASP A 81 11.88 -1.76 -6.39
N LEU A 82 11.00 -0.76 -6.34
CA LEU A 82 11.22 0.44 -5.53
C LEU A 82 11.36 0.11 -4.04
N ALA A 83 10.54 -0.80 -3.51
CA ALA A 83 10.65 -1.25 -2.12
C ALA A 83 11.98 -1.98 -1.88
N LEU A 84 12.39 -2.87 -2.79
CA LEU A 84 13.67 -3.61 -2.70
C LEU A 84 14.89 -2.69 -2.81
N GLN A 85 14.85 -1.70 -3.71
CA GLN A 85 15.89 -0.69 -3.84
C GLN A 85 16.03 0.15 -2.57
N LEU A 86 14.90 0.54 -1.96
CA LEU A 86 14.89 1.27 -0.71
C LEU A 86 15.47 0.42 0.44
N ALA A 87 15.12 -0.86 0.53
CA ALA A 87 15.72 -1.79 1.48
C ALA A 87 17.25 -1.81 1.36
N SER A 88 17.76 -2.02 0.14
CA SER A 88 19.21 -2.05 -0.13
C SER A 88 19.90 -0.72 0.22
N SER A 89 19.26 0.42 -0.07
CA SER A 89 19.82 1.73 0.25
C SER A 89 19.93 1.97 1.75
N LEU A 90 18.94 1.51 2.52
CA LEU A 90 18.95 1.59 3.98
C LEU A 90 20.02 0.70 4.61
N GLU A 91 20.21 -0.53 4.10
CA GLU A 91 21.22 -1.48 4.59
C GLU A 91 22.65 -0.99 4.33
N THR A 92 22.88 -0.30 3.22
CA THR A 92 24.22 0.15 2.80
C THR A 92 24.57 1.58 3.24
N SER A 93 23.62 2.31 3.79
CA SER A 93 23.85 3.67 4.29
C SER A 93 24.88 3.68 5.44
N PRO A 94 25.86 4.60 5.44
CA PRO A 94 26.77 4.77 6.56
C PRO A 94 26.08 5.01 7.91
N GLU A 95 24.94 5.70 7.88
CA GLU A 95 24.08 5.95 9.04
C GLU A 95 23.28 4.70 9.46
N GLY A 96 23.07 3.76 8.53
CA GLY A 96 22.35 2.50 8.75
C GLY A 96 23.21 1.43 9.42
N ILE A 97 24.54 1.52 9.31
CA ILE A 97 25.44 0.55 9.90
C ILE A 97 25.35 0.64 11.42
N GLY A 98 24.70 -0.37 12.03
CA GLY A 98 24.46 -0.44 13.47
C GLY A 98 23.16 0.21 13.96
N ASN A 99 22.35 0.79 13.09
CA ASN A 99 21.04 1.32 13.44
C ASN A 99 19.95 0.24 13.32
N GLU A 100 19.53 -0.30 14.47
CA GLU A 100 18.52 -1.37 14.54
C GLU A 100 17.21 -0.99 13.86
N LEU A 101 16.73 0.25 14.02
CA LEU A 101 15.49 0.72 13.39
C LEU A 101 15.61 0.73 11.86
N GLN A 102 16.72 1.21 11.32
CA GLN A 102 16.95 1.21 9.87
C GLN A 102 16.95 -0.21 9.28
N ASN A 103 17.59 -1.15 9.99
CA ASN A 103 17.60 -2.57 9.57
C ASN A 103 16.19 -3.18 9.63
N GLU A 104 15.36 -2.81 10.62
CA GLU A 104 13.97 -3.24 10.69
C GLU A 104 13.12 -2.63 9.56
N ILE A 105 13.36 -1.36 9.19
CA ILE A 105 12.69 -0.73 8.05
C ILE A 105 13.11 -1.38 6.72
N ALA A 106 14.39 -1.69 6.54
CA ALA A 106 14.85 -2.44 5.38
C ALA A 106 14.19 -3.83 5.31
N SER A 107 14.12 -4.53 6.46
CA SER A 107 13.38 -5.80 6.56
C SER A 107 11.90 -5.64 6.22
N LEU A 108 11.26 -4.53 6.62
CA LEU A 108 9.86 -4.22 6.26
C LEU A 108 9.72 -4.01 4.74
N CYS A 109 10.63 -3.30 4.11
CA CYS A 109 10.62 -3.12 2.65
C CYS A 109 10.70 -4.46 1.91
N ASN A 110 11.61 -5.34 2.31
CA ASN A 110 11.71 -6.69 1.76
C ASN A 110 10.43 -7.50 2.01
N TRP A 111 9.87 -7.40 3.21
CA TRP A 111 8.67 -8.13 3.62
C TRP A 111 7.41 -7.68 2.85
N ILE A 112 7.21 -6.36 2.63
CA ILE A 112 6.08 -5.88 1.83
C ILE A 112 6.24 -6.27 0.36
N ALA A 113 7.46 -6.33 -0.18
CA ALA A 113 7.73 -6.80 -1.53
C ALA A 113 7.48 -8.31 -1.70
N ASP A 114 7.53 -9.11 -0.62
CA ASP A 114 7.27 -10.55 -0.60
C ASP A 114 5.79 -10.88 -0.34
N ASN A 115 4.89 -10.30 -1.14
CA ASN A 115 3.44 -10.55 -1.14
C ASN A 115 2.70 -10.31 0.19
N ASN A 116 3.32 -9.64 1.17
CA ASN A 116 2.66 -9.26 2.43
C ASN A 116 1.89 -7.94 2.31
N PHE A 117 2.03 -7.26 1.16
CA PHE A 117 1.36 -6.01 0.85
C PHE A 117 0.88 -5.97 -0.60
N THR A 118 -0.37 -5.61 -0.81
CA THR A 118 -0.93 -5.37 -2.14
C THR A 118 -0.66 -3.93 -2.51
N PHE A 119 0.35 -3.70 -3.33
CA PHE A 119 0.68 -2.37 -3.82
C PHE A 119 -0.42 -1.84 -4.73
N LEU A 120 -0.86 -0.61 -4.48
CA LEU A 120 -1.83 0.11 -5.32
C LEU A 120 -1.22 1.36 -5.94
N GLY A 121 -0.29 2.00 -5.24
CA GLY A 121 0.44 3.17 -5.73
C GLY A 121 1.69 3.45 -4.91
N ALA A 122 2.62 4.17 -5.52
CA ALA A 122 3.78 4.72 -4.83
C ALA A 122 4.13 6.11 -5.38
N ILE A 123 4.77 6.95 -4.57
CA ILE A 123 5.21 8.27 -4.96
C ILE A 123 6.31 8.77 -4.03
N HIS A 124 7.24 9.56 -4.57
CA HIS A 124 8.22 10.27 -3.76
C HIS A 124 7.69 11.62 -3.30
N TYR A 125 8.09 11.98 -2.09
CA TYR A 125 7.93 13.32 -1.55
C TYR A 125 9.32 13.90 -1.29
N GLN A 126 9.50 15.18 -1.59
CA GLN A 126 10.70 15.92 -1.29
C GLN A 126 10.40 16.96 -0.23
N GLY A 127 11.14 16.87 0.88
CA GLY A 127 11.11 17.88 1.94
C GLY A 127 12.00 19.06 1.62
N ALA A 128 11.83 20.13 2.37
CA ALA A 128 12.68 21.30 2.27
C ALA A 128 14.08 21.01 2.79
N ASN A 129 15.05 21.65 2.16
CA ASN A 129 16.32 21.97 2.82
C ASN A 129 16.05 22.90 4.02
N GLU A 130 16.99 22.99 4.96
CA GLU A 130 16.96 23.91 6.11
C GLU A 130 16.47 25.31 5.70
N GLY A 131 15.18 25.56 5.72
CA GLY A 131 14.60 26.83 5.25
C GLY A 131 13.08 26.84 5.11
N GLY A 132 12.39 25.73 5.39
CA GLY A 132 10.94 25.73 5.59
C GLY A 132 10.09 25.74 4.31
N SER A 133 10.59 25.23 3.19
CA SER A 133 9.71 25.02 2.02
C SER A 133 8.72 23.87 2.29
N PRO A 134 7.47 23.98 1.85
CA PRO A 134 6.49 22.91 2.08
C PRO A 134 6.89 21.62 1.35
N ILE A 135 6.64 20.50 1.99
CA ILE A 135 6.77 19.17 1.42
C ILE A 135 5.92 19.06 0.15
N LYS A 136 6.51 18.57 -0.92
CA LYS A 136 5.83 18.43 -2.21
C LYS A 136 5.97 17.03 -2.77
N PRO A 137 4.89 16.48 -3.33
CA PRO A 137 4.97 15.25 -4.09
C PRO A 137 5.75 15.49 -5.40
N ASP A 138 6.58 14.53 -5.76
CA ASP A 138 7.17 14.45 -7.09
C ASP A 138 6.21 13.67 -8.00
N GLU A 139 5.35 14.41 -8.72
CA GLU A 139 4.34 13.86 -9.62
C GLU A 139 4.93 12.95 -10.70
N THR A 140 6.21 13.14 -11.06
CA THR A 140 6.87 12.35 -12.09
C THR A 140 7.25 10.95 -11.60
N SER A 141 7.35 10.78 -10.29
CA SER A 141 7.63 9.51 -9.62
C SER A 141 6.39 8.69 -9.32
N ALA A 142 5.18 9.21 -9.61
CA ALA A 142 3.93 8.57 -9.26
C ALA A 142 3.73 7.25 -10.01
N LEU A 143 3.41 6.18 -9.27
CA LEU A 143 3.11 4.85 -9.77
C LEU A 143 1.68 4.42 -9.37
N GLY A 144 1.12 3.50 -10.16
CA GLY A 144 -0.18 2.92 -9.90
C GLY A 144 -1.31 3.94 -9.89
N ILE A 145 -2.21 3.84 -8.91
CA ILE A 145 -3.39 4.72 -8.76
C ILE A 145 -3.02 6.18 -8.47
N LEU A 146 -1.76 6.48 -8.19
CA LEU A 146 -1.28 7.82 -7.91
C LEU A 146 -0.85 8.58 -9.17
N LYS A 147 -0.78 7.94 -10.33
CA LYS A 147 -0.50 8.63 -11.61
C LYS A 147 -1.56 9.68 -11.93
N ALA A 148 -1.14 10.82 -12.52
CA ALA A 148 -2.00 11.96 -12.85
C ALA A 148 -3.23 11.61 -13.72
N ARG A 149 -3.09 10.61 -14.60
CA ARG A 149 -4.20 10.12 -15.46
C ARG A 149 -5.40 9.57 -14.68
N TYR A 150 -5.23 9.22 -13.39
CA TYR A 150 -6.29 8.70 -12.52
C TYR A 150 -6.88 9.76 -11.56
N GLY A 151 -6.63 11.04 -11.80
CA GLY A 151 -7.18 12.17 -11.05
C GLY A 151 -6.29 13.42 -11.17
N HIS A 152 -6.87 14.60 -10.92
CA HIS A 152 -6.19 15.87 -11.20
C HIS A 152 -5.20 16.33 -10.13
N ASP A 153 -5.22 15.72 -8.93
CA ASP A 153 -4.35 16.10 -7.81
C ASP A 153 -3.98 14.87 -6.98
N VAL A 154 -2.68 14.67 -6.73
CA VAL A 154 -2.17 13.58 -5.88
C VAL A 154 -2.77 13.66 -4.49
N ASN A 155 -2.86 14.85 -3.91
CA ASN A 155 -3.44 15.03 -2.57
C ASN A 155 -4.92 14.69 -2.57
N ALA A 156 -5.67 15.05 -3.62
CA ALA A 156 -7.06 14.63 -3.79
C ALA A 156 -7.19 13.12 -4.05
N ARG A 157 -6.23 12.52 -4.75
CA ARG A 157 -6.17 11.06 -4.96
C ARG A 157 -5.86 10.30 -3.68
N LEU A 158 -4.94 10.80 -2.89
CA LEU A 158 -4.61 10.25 -1.57
C LEU A 158 -5.68 10.60 -0.52
N GLN A 159 -6.34 11.76 -0.64
CA GLN A 159 -7.21 12.40 0.37
C GLN A 159 -6.73 12.23 1.81
N VAL A 160 -5.42 12.20 1.95
CA VAL A 160 -4.80 11.76 3.16
C VAL A 160 -3.55 12.54 3.35
N LEU A 161 -3.43 13.05 4.52
CA LEU A 161 -2.14 13.12 5.14
C LEU A 161 -1.21 14.28 4.78
N PRO A 162 -1.61 15.38 4.20
CA PRO A 162 -0.69 16.48 4.28
C PRO A 162 -0.21 16.67 5.72
N GLU A 163 -1.11 16.64 6.69
CA GLU A 163 -0.77 16.91 8.08
C GLU A 163 0.04 15.79 8.76
N ALA A 164 -0.31 14.51 8.58
CA ALA A 164 0.45 13.42 9.19
C ALA A 164 1.82 13.23 8.52
N ILE A 165 1.89 13.40 7.19
CA ILE A 165 3.14 13.37 6.45
C ILE A 165 4.00 14.58 6.85
N GLU A 166 3.44 15.78 6.91
CA GLU A 166 4.15 16.98 7.37
C GLU A 166 4.68 16.83 8.79
N LYS A 167 3.88 16.26 9.70
CA LYS A 167 4.33 15.96 11.07
C LYS A 167 5.49 14.97 11.08
N SER A 168 5.38 13.88 10.31
CA SER A 168 6.43 12.86 10.21
C SER A 168 7.73 13.44 9.63
N PHE A 169 7.64 14.25 8.56
CA PHE A 169 8.81 14.93 8.01
C PHE A 169 9.45 15.90 9.01
N ASN A 170 8.64 16.69 9.73
CA ASN A 170 9.14 17.66 10.73
C ASN A 170 9.74 16.95 11.95
N ALA A 171 9.21 15.78 12.32
CA ALA A 171 9.74 14.94 13.39
C ALA A 171 10.99 14.14 12.98
N GLN A 172 11.35 14.16 11.67
CA GLN A 172 12.41 13.32 11.09
C GLN A 172 12.17 11.83 11.32
N ASP A 173 10.89 11.42 11.29
CA ASP A 173 10.53 10.02 11.46
C ASP A 173 11.01 9.21 10.25
N LEU A 174 11.79 8.18 10.50
CA LEU A 174 12.29 7.28 9.46
C LEU A 174 11.15 6.44 8.83
N LEU A 175 10.10 6.19 9.59
CA LEU A 175 8.95 5.38 9.19
C LEU A 175 7.66 5.94 9.77
N LEU A 176 6.65 6.10 8.90
CA LEU A 176 5.26 6.32 9.31
C LEU A 176 4.38 5.26 8.64
N ILE A 177 3.57 4.57 9.44
CA ILE A 177 2.53 3.67 8.94
C ILE A 177 1.19 4.18 9.44
N THR A 178 0.24 4.40 8.53
CA THR A 178 -1.07 4.98 8.88
C THR A 178 -2.14 4.55 7.86
N LYS A 179 -3.39 4.92 8.13
CA LYS A 179 -4.52 4.65 7.23
C LYS A 179 -4.91 5.88 6.41
N SER A 180 -5.27 5.62 5.18
CA SER A 180 -5.92 6.59 4.31
C SER A 180 -7.37 6.82 4.72
N SER A 181 -7.90 8.01 4.51
CA SER A 181 -9.33 8.28 4.63
C SER A 181 -10.14 7.68 3.47
N LYS A 182 -9.48 7.23 2.39
CA LYS A 182 -10.12 6.58 1.24
C LYS A 182 -10.10 5.08 1.37
N ARG A 183 -11.22 4.48 0.96
CA ARG A 183 -11.30 3.03 0.78
C ARG A 183 -10.80 2.63 -0.59
N SER A 184 -10.09 1.52 -0.66
CA SER A 184 -9.65 0.94 -1.91
C SER A 184 -10.82 0.56 -2.82
N LEU A 185 -10.64 0.79 -4.12
CA LEU A 185 -11.51 0.26 -5.18
C LEU A 185 -11.00 -1.11 -5.67
N VAL A 186 -9.77 -1.44 -5.36
CA VAL A 186 -9.08 -2.65 -5.81
C VAL A 186 -9.02 -3.64 -4.66
N HIS A 187 -9.15 -4.92 -4.95
CA HIS A 187 -9.09 -6.04 -4.05
C HIS A 187 -10.25 -6.04 -3.02
N ARG A 188 -10.12 -5.35 -1.88
CA ARG A 188 -11.15 -5.28 -0.83
C ARG A 188 -11.47 -3.83 -0.46
N PRO A 189 -12.72 -3.53 -0.05
CA PRO A 189 -13.14 -2.19 0.28
C PRO A 189 -12.71 -1.75 1.70
N ALA A 190 -11.41 -1.85 1.99
CA ALA A 190 -10.80 -1.39 3.23
C ALA A 190 -10.18 0.00 3.05
N TYR A 191 -10.00 0.74 4.15
CA TYR A 191 -9.17 1.93 4.15
C TYR A 191 -7.74 1.52 3.78
N MET A 192 -7.15 2.24 2.83
CA MET A 192 -5.81 1.90 2.34
C MET A 192 -4.76 2.18 3.41
N ASP A 193 -3.77 1.31 3.47
CA ASP A 193 -2.57 1.52 4.27
C ASP A 193 -1.63 2.47 3.54
N VAL A 194 -0.99 3.35 4.28
CA VAL A 194 0.05 4.25 3.78
C VAL A 194 1.31 4.03 4.59
N ILE A 195 2.38 3.69 3.90
CA ILE A 195 3.71 3.48 4.47
C ILE A 195 4.62 4.56 3.90
N SER A 196 5.09 5.47 4.75
CA SER A 196 6.07 6.51 4.40
C SER A 196 7.43 6.13 4.97
N ILE A 197 8.44 6.06 4.13
CA ILE A 197 9.79 5.70 4.52
C ILE A 197 10.75 6.79 4.07
N GLN A 198 11.55 7.29 5.00
CA GLN A 198 12.60 8.26 4.74
C GLN A 198 13.79 7.57 4.07
N HIS A 199 14.30 8.17 2.99
CA HIS A 199 15.55 7.75 2.38
C HIS A 199 16.74 8.16 3.26
N PRO A 200 17.87 7.43 3.17
CA PRO A 200 19.13 7.94 3.68
C PRO A 200 19.40 9.33 3.10
N VAL A 201 20.00 10.18 3.89
CA VAL A 201 20.32 11.56 3.48
C VAL A 201 21.29 11.52 2.30
N ASP A 202 20.96 12.20 1.22
CA ASP A 202 21.83 12.31 0.05
C ASP A 202 22.90 13.38 0.24
N SER A 203 23.84 13.46 -0.73
CA SER A 203 24.92 14.46 -0.72
C SER A 203 24.44 15.92 -0.69
N ASP A 204 23.20 16.16 -1.08
CA ASP A 204 22.59 17.49 -1.15
C ASP A 204 21.81 17.82 0.14
N ASN A 205 21.88 16.98 1.16
CA ASN A 205 21.16 17.11 2.45
C ASN A 205 19.65 17.30 2.27
N ARG A 206 19.06 16.65 1.26
CA ARG A 206 17.61 16.69 0.98
C ARG A 206 16.92 15.53 1.64
N GLN A 207 15.88 15.83 2.40
CA GLN A 207 14.99 14.80 2.89
C GLN A 207 14.07 14.32 1.75
N ARG A 208 14.08 13.00 1.50
CA ARG A 208 13.19 12.36 0.56
C ARG A 208 12.45 11.23 1.28
N HIS A 209 11.17 11.13 1.03
CA HIS A 209 10.36 10.00 1.49
C HIS A 209 9.74 9.28 0.30
N THR A 210 9.63 7.98 0.41
CA THR A 210 8.79 7.17 -0.48
C THR A 210 7.51 6.80 0.26
N LEU A 211 6.37 7.12 -0.35
CA LEU A 211 5.07 6.65 0.11
C LEU A 211 4.64 5.45 -0.72
N PHE A 212 4.30 4.36 -0.05
CA PHE A 212 3.57 3.24 -0.62
C PHE A 212 2.13 3.28 -0.14
N VAL A 213 1.20 3.10 -1.07
CA VAL A 213 -0.24 3.03 -0.79
C VAL A 213 -0.74 1.66 -1.20
N GLY A 214 -1.47 0.99 -0.31
CA GLY A 214 -1.94 -0.35 -0.60
C GLY A 214 -2.76 -0.97 0.50
N LEU A 215 -2.68 -2.29 0.62
CA LEU A 215 -3.38 -3.06 1.65
C LEU A 215 -2.46 -4.17 2.15
N PHE A 216 -2.29 -4.30 3.45
CA PHE A 216 -1.65 -5.50 3.99
C PHE A 216 -2.44 -6.75 3.59
N SER A 217 -1.74 -7.82 3.23
CA SER A 217 -2.37 -9.09 2.84
C SER A 217 -3.05 -9.78 4.04
N ALA A 218 -3.94 -10.73 3.74
CA ALA A 218 -4.54 -11.54 4.80
C ALA A 218 -3.48 -12.32 5.59
N ASP A 219 -2.42 -12.79 4.92
CA ASP A 219 -1.32 -13.48 5.56
C ASP A 219 -0.55 -12.58 6.53
N ALA A 220 -0.37 -11.30 6.18
CA ALA A 220 0.23 -10.31 7.07
C ALA A 220 -0.53 -10.17 8.40
N TYR A 221 -1.87 -10.19 8.35
CA TYR A 221 -2.69 -10.11 9.57
C TYR A 221 -2.67 -11.39 10.42
N ASN A 222 -2.41 -12.55 9.80
CA ASN A 222 -2.42 -13.84 10.47
C ASN A 222 -1.03 -14.24 11.03
N ARG A 223 0.03 -13.56 10.64
CA ARG A 223 1.38 -13.81 11.17
C ARG A 223 1.52 -13.36 12.61
N SER A 224 2.39 -14.04 13.35
CA SER A 224 2.80 -13.61 14.69
C SER A 224 3.48 -12.23 14.64
N VAL A 225 3.25 -11.41 15.65
CA VAL A 225 3.93 -10.11 15.82
C VAL A 225 5.45 -10.27 15.79
N THR A 226 5.96 -11.39 16.28
CA THR A 226 7.40 -11.71 16.28
C THR A 226 8.00 -11.93 14.88
N GLU A 227 7.16 -12.20 13.87
CA GLU A 227 7.59 -12.46 12.50
C GLU A 227 7.45 -11.20 11.59
N ILE A 228 6.72 -10.19 12.06
CA ILE A 228 6.46 -8.97 11.29
C ILE A 228 7.55 -7.94 11.61
N PRO A 229 8.33 -7.49 10.61
CA PRO A 229 9.32 -6.43 10.82
C PRO A 229 8.71 -5.18 11.44
N VAL A 230 9.48 -4.44 12.21
CA VAL A 230 9.03 -3.29 12.99
C VAL A 230 8.14 -3.69 14.19
N LEU A 231 7.13 -4.54 14.01
CA LEU A 231 6.29 -5.00 15.13
C LEU A 231 7.07 -5.88 16.11
N ARG A 232 7.94 -6.77 15.60
CA ARG A 232 8.82 -7.58 16.45
C ARG A 232 9.75 -6.71 17.30
N ARG A 233 10.25 -5.60 16.74
CA ARG A 233 11.06 -4.63 17.47
C ARG A 233 10.24 -3.91 18.54
N LYS A 234 9.04 -3.40 18.18
CA LYS A 234 8.13 -2.79 19.16
C LYS A 234 7.80 -3.75 20.31
N LEU A 235 7.50 -5.00 19.99
CA LEU A 235 7.27 -6.03 21.00
C LEU A 235 8.49 -6.21 21.91
N ALA A 236 9.71 -6.32 21.36
CA ALA A 236 10.93 -6.47 22.14
C ALA A 236 11.12 -5.29 23.11
N GLN A 237 10.88 -4.06 22.67
CA GLN A 237 10.96 -2.86 23.49
C GLN A 237 9.91 -2.83 24.62
N VAL A 238 8.66 -3.23 24.32
CA VAL A 238 7.60 -3.35 25.32
C VAL A 238 7.99 -4.39 26.40
N LEU A 239 8.53 -5.54 25.97
CA LEU A 239 8.98 -6.59 26.88
C LEU A 239 10.14 -6.11 27.76
N GLU A 240 11.11 -5.41 27.20
CA GLU A 240 12.25 -4.85 27.93
C GLU A 240 11.80 -3.81 28.96
N ARG A 241 10.97 -2.84 28.55
CA ARG A 241 10.42 -1.79 29.42
C ARG A 241 9.54 -2.34 30.54
N SER A 242 8.92 -3.51 30.33
CA SER A 242 8.08 -4.14 31.35
C SER A 242 8.81 -4.54 32.63
N GLY A 243 10.14 -4.70 32.55
CA GLY A 243 10.96 -5.16 33.69
C GLY A 243 10.65 -6.59 34.16
N LEU A 244 9.83 -7.33 33.40
CA LEU A 244 9.44 -8.69 33.75
C LEU A 244 10.60 -9.68 33.49
N PRO A 245 10.76 -10.73 34.33
CA PRO A 245 11.78 -11.74 34.10
C PRO A 245 11.60 -12.43 32.76
N VAL A 246 12.65 -12.47 31.92
CA VAL A 246 12.62 -12.98 30.52
C VAL A 246 12.02 -14.39 30.37
N ARG A 247 12.13 -15.24 31.37
CA ARG A 247 11.53 -16.59 31.41
C ARG A 247 10.30 -16.70 32.30
N GLY A 248 9.74 -15.57 32.74
CA GLY A 248 8.60 -15.52 33.65
C GLY A 248 7.26 -15.77 32.94
N HIS A 249 6.25 -16.19 33.72
CA HIS A 249 4.87 -16.31 33.22
C HIS A 249 4.32 -14.96 32.72
N GLY A 250 4.67 -13.86 33.37
CA GLY A 250 4.22 -12.50 33.01
C GLY A 250 4.61 -12.09 31.59
N ILE A 251 5.82 -12.43 31.13
CA ILE A 251 6.26 -12.15 29.75
C ILE A 251 5.39 -12.88 28.72
N LYS A 252 5.06 -14.16 28.96
CA LYS A 252 4.18 -14.92 28.07
C LYS A 252 2.77 -14.34 28.01
N VAL A 253 2.27 -13.87 29.14
CA VAL A 253 0.95 -13.19 29.20
C VAL A 253 0.98 -11.89 28.40
N LEU A 254 2.02 -11.08 28.55
CA LEU A 254 2.18 -9.82 27.81
C LEU A 254 2.33 -10.08 26.29
N GLN A 255 3.14 -11.04 25.88
CA GLN A 255 3.23 -11.45 24.46
C GLN A 255 1.88 -11.88 23.91
N ASN A 256 1.15 -12.74 24.63
CA ASN A 256 -0.18 -13.18 24.22
C ASN A 256 -1.19 -12.01 24.15
N LEU A 257 -1.05 -10.99 24.98
CA LEU A 257 -1.88 -9.79 24.92
C LEU A 257 -1.62 -9.01 23.64
N VAL A 258 -0.35 -8.75 23.33
CA VAL A 258 0.06 -8.04 22.11
C VAL A 258 -0.33 -8.82 20.86
N GLU A 259 -0.21 -10.16 20.88
CA GLU A 259 -0.64 -11.02 19.75
C GLU A 259 -2.13 -10.91 19.44
N ARG A 260 -2.96 -10.55 20.42
CA ARG A 260 -4.41 -10.37 20.23
C ARG A 260 -4.79 -8.97 19.76
N TYR A 261 -3.86 -8.04 19.80
CA TYR A 261 -4.11 -6.66 19.39
C TYR A 261 -4.23 -6.58 17.86
N PRO A 262 -5.13 -5.72 17.32
CA PRO A 262 -5.23 -5.53 15.86
C PRO A 262 -3.89 -5.09 15.28
N ARG A 263 -3.47 -5.71 14.20
CA ARG A 263 -2.17 -5.38 13.56
C ARG A 263 -2.11 -3.93 13.08
N ASP A 264 -3.24 -3.40 12.60
CA ASP A 264 -3.34 -2.00 12.17
C ASP A 264 -3.03 -1.02 13.31
N ASP A 265 -3.55 -1.30 14.50
CA ASP A 265 -3.32 -0.46 15.67
C ASP A 265 -1.85 -0.56 16.13
N LEU A 266 -1.29 -1.78 16.17
CA LEU A 266 0.13 -1.99 16.52
C LEU A 266 1.09 -1.26 15.56
N PHE A 267 0.77 -1.17 14.28
CA PHE A 267 1.59 -0.40 13.35
C PHE A 267 1.55 1.10 13.63
N GLN A 268 0.40 1.62 14.06
CA GLN A 268 0.17 3.05 14.27
C GLN A 268 0.56 3.54 15.67
N MET A 269 0.52 2.65 16.67
CA MET A 269 0.92 3.01 18.06
C MET A 269 2.37 3.44 18.12
N THR A 270 2.65 4.44 18.92
CA THR A 270 4.00 4.83 19.27
C THR A 270 4.61 3.84 20.28
N GLU A 271 5.91 3.97 20.55
CA GLU A 271 6.59 3.12 21.53
C GLU A 271 6.19 3.45 22.99
N GLU A 272 5.49 4.56 23.20
CA GLU A 272 5.04 5.02 24.50
C GLU A 272 3.59 4.61 24.82
N GLU A 273 2.77 4.37 23.80
CA GLU A 273 1.39 3.88 23.89
C GLU A 273 1.32 2.37 24.08
#